data_2c29176376a914611ea28bd6c835afc9
#
_entry.id   2c29176376a914611ea28bd6c835afc9
#
_cell.length_a   1.000
_cell.length_b   1.000
_cell.length_c   1.000
_cell.angle_alpha   90.00
_cell.angle_beta   90.00
_cell.angle_gamma   90.00
#
_symmetry.space_group_name_H-M   'P 1'
#
loop_
_entity.id
_entity.type
_entity.pdbx_description
1 polymer ?
#
loop_
_entity_poly.entity_id
_entity_poly.type
_entity_poly.pdbx_seq_one_letter_code
_entity_poly.pdbx_strand_id
1 'polypeptide(L)'
;MAASKLQDTPHNSNEPLQQRPGMSPVRRRMLRGALGGVPVALAITTRPARALSTLQCQTPSVAQSMNTSRVEEIQLCYGRTPEYWKDPAHFDKWPHPFYAKSDAGIGVAATQFHAMGCSGGQFGNATMLQVLESGSNSGGQAQLGAYVCAAVLNAAGGMTPVLDVPAVLNLWNECSNRGYYEATAGVRWTGGQVVQYLKTTMSA
;
A
#
# COMPACT_ATOMS: atom_id res chain seq x y z
N MET A 1 -16.62 3.97 -60.00
CA MET A 1 -15.94 5.05 -60.75
C MET A 1 -16.03 6.31 -59.90
N ALA A 2 -14.93 6.71 -59.28
CA ALA A 2 -14.56 8.11 -58.96
C ALA A 2 -13.29 8.04 -58.11
N ALA A 3 -12.19 8.35 -58.74
CA ALA A 3 -10.89 8.52 -58.14
C ALA A 3 -10.83 9.87 -57.42
N SER A 4 -10.27 9.92 -56.21
CA SER A 4 -10.00 11.19 -55.52
C SER A 4 -8.52 11.30 -55.21
N LYS A 5 -7.96 12.34 -55.75
CA LYS A 5 -6.61 12.82 -55.92
C LYS A 5 -5.88 13.03 -54.57
N LEU A 6 -4.66 12.50 -54.46
CA LEU A 6 -3.64 12.95 -53.54
C LEU A 6 -3.22 14.39 -53.88
N GLN A 7 -3.14 15.23 -52.86
CA GLN A 7 -2.42 16.51 -52.90
C GLN A 7 -1.21 16.47 -51.98
N ASP A 8 -0.05 16.37 -52.61
CA ASP A 8 1.26 16.64 -52.00
C ASP A 8 1.42 18.13 -51.72
N THR A 9 1.75 18.45 -50.46
CA THR A 9 2.19 19.81 -50.06
C THR A 9 3.65 19.74 -49.66
N PRO A 10 4.58 20.50 -50.26
CA PRO A 10 5.97 20.50 -49.89
C PRO A 10 6.17 21.31 -48.61
N HIS A 11 6.76 20.67 -47.61
CA HIS A 11 7.17 21.30 -46.33
C HIS A 11 8.47 22.05 -46.56
N ASN A 12 8.42 23.36 -46.47
CA ASN A 12 9.54 24.27 -46.56
C ASN A 12 10.33 24.31 -45.25
N SER A 13 11.54 23.76 -45.28
CA SER A 13 12.49 23.74 -44.14
C SER A 13 13.36 24.98 -44.19
N ASN A 14 13.00 26.01 -43.46
CA ASN A 14 13.93 27.11 -43.11
C ASN A 14 13.51 27.67 -41.74
N GLU A 15 14.03 27.10 -40.66
CA GLU A 15 14.00 27.70 -39.34
C GLU A 15 15.44 27.88 -38.83
N PRO A 16 15.84 29.09 -38.45
CA PRO A 16 17.24 29.39 -38.08
C PRO A 16 17.54 28.84 -36.69
N LEU A 17 18.72 28.24 -36.55
CA LEU A 17 19.35 27.77 -35.32
C LEU A 17 19.40 28.88 -34.25
N GLN A 18 18.54 28.76 -33.24
CA GLN A 18 18.60 29.58 -32.04
C GLN A 18 19.82 29.19 -31.20
N GLN A 19 20.81 30.08 -31.15
CA GLN A 19 22.02 30.02 -30.32
C GLN A 19 21.62 29.93 -28.83
N ARG A 20 22.03 28.85 -28.17
CA ARG A 20 21.95 28.72 -26.70
C ARG A 20 22.92 29.75 -26.07
N PRO A 21 22.48 30.55 -25.09
CA PRO A 21 23.39 31.45 -24.39
C PRO A 21 24.46 30.65 -23.63
N GLY A 22 25.71 30.97 -23.91
CA GLY A 22 26.88 30.35 -23.31
C GLY A 22 26.90 30.53 -21.80
N MET A 23 27.17 29.46 -21.08
CA MET A 23 27.41 29.48 -19.64
C MET A 23 28.66 30.32 -19.33
N SER A 24 28.46 31.35 -18.53
CA SER A 24 29.49 32.30 -18.07
C SER A 24 30.68 31.56 -17.40
N PRO A 25 31.94 31.88 -17.79
CA PRO A 25 33.15 31.22 -17.25
C PRO A 25 33.47 31.58 -15.79
N VAL A 26 32.68 32.43 -15.16
CA VAL A 26 32.92 32.92 -13.79
C VAL A 26 32.66 31.89 -12.68
N ARG A 27 31.85 30.85 -12.94
CA ARG A 27 31.54 29.82 -11.92
C ARG A 27 32.61 28.72 -11.73
N ARG A 28 33.67 28.69 -12.55
CA ARG A 28 34.72 27.65 -12.44
C ARG A 28 35.90 28.01 -11.55
N ARG A 29 35.96 29.20 -10.96
CA ARG A 29 37.12 29.64 -10.15
C ARG A 29 36.97 29.47 -8.63
N MET A 30 35.83 29.03 -8.10
CA MET A 30 35.65 28.91 -6.64
C MET A 30 35.91 27.52 -6.06
N LEU A 31 36.42 26.55 -6.84
CA LEU A 31 36.64 25.17 -6.36
C LEU A 31 38.15 24.82 -6.25
N ARG A 32 39.07 25.82 -6.25
CA ARG A 32 40.52 25.56 -6.15
C ARG A 32 41.18 26.21 -4.93
N GLY A 33 40.54 26.24 -3.79
CA GLY A 33 41.12 26.86 -2.62
C GLY A 33 40.63 26.30 -1.29
N ALA A 34 40.74 25.00 -1.06
CA ALA A 34 40.64 24.45 0.30
C ALA A 34 41.19 23.03 0.36
N LEU A 35 42.49 22.87 0.05
CA LEU A 35 43.25 21.69 0.49
C LEU A 35 44.01 22.08 1.76
N GLY A 36 43.30 22.40 2.82
CA GLY A 36 43.81 22.51 4.18
C GLY A 36 43.11 21.43 5.01
N GLY A 37 43.82 20.33 5.29
CA GLY A 37 43.30 19.19 5.99
C GLY A 37 42.83 19.51 7.41
N VAL A 38 41.56 19.46 7.65
CA VAL A 38 40.99 19.16 8.96
C VAL A 38 40.26 17.83 8.79
N PRO A 39 40.65 16.77 9.50
CA PRO A 39 39.83 15.56 9.55
C PRO A 39 38.54 15.93 10.25
N VAL A 40 37.50 16.22 9.50
CA VAL A 40 36.13 16.23 10.03
C VAL A 40 35.87 14.78 10.39
N ALA A 41 36.13 14.44 11.65
CA ALA A 41 35.57 13.24 12.25
C ALA A 41 34.06 13.40 12.15
N LEU A 42 33.47 12.84 11.08
CA LEU A 42 32.05 12.53 11.04
C LEU A 42 31.80 11.56 12.17
N ALA A 43 31.52 12.10 13.36
CA ALA A 43 30.84 11.36 14.38
C ALA A 43 29.50 10.98 13.76
N ILE A 44 29.47 9.81 13.12
CA ILE A 44 28.25 9.08 12.85
C ILE A 44 27.73 8.78 14.25
N THR A 45 26.96 9.70 14.82
CA THR A 45 26.06 9.37 15.91
C THR A 45 25.09 8.39 15.30
N THR A 46 25.43 7.11 15.39
CA THR A 46 24.48 6.03 15.26
C THR A 46 23.46 6.31 16.36
N ARG A 47 22.46 7.13 16.01
CA ARG A 47 21.23 7.15 16.82
C ARG A 47 20.83 5.69 16.87
N PRO A 48 20.70 5.09 18.07
CA PRO A 48 20.15 3.75 18.14
C PRO A 48 18.88 3.83 17.31
N ALA A 49 18.80 2.99 16.27
CA ALA A 49 17.56 2.81 15.56
C ALA A 49 16.57 2.49 16.67
N ARG A 50 15.75 3.47 17.07
CA ARG A 50 14.63 3.22 17.93
C ARG A 50 13.89 2.15 17.17
N ALA A 51 13.89 0.92 17.71
CA ALA A 51 13.00 -0.10 17.24
C ALA A 51 11.65 0.60 17.22
N LEU A 52 11.21 0.97 16.02
CA LEU A 52 9.89 1.54 15.81
C LEU A 52 8.98 0.52 16.46
N SER A 53 8.37 0.89 17.57
CA SER A 53 7.45 0.00 18.25
C SER A 53 6.45 -0.42 17.16
N THR A 54 6.33 -1.71 16.92
CA THR A 54 5.55 -2.35 15.87
C THR A 54 4.05 -2.00 15.92
N LEU A 55 3.69 -1.06 16.76
CA LEU A 55 2.33 -0.61 17.04
C LEU A 55 1.99 0.77 16.45
N GLN A 56 2.93 1.44 15.78
CA GLN A 56 2.63 2.74 15.15
C GLN A 56 1.84 2.54 13.86
N CYS A 57 0.59 2.94 13.91
CA CYS A 57 -0.33 2.89 12.78
C CYS A 57 -0.12 4.09 11.87
N GLN A 58 0.11 3.84 10.60
CA GLN A 58 0.26 4.86 9.57
C GLN A 58 -0.65 4.55 8.38
N THR A 59 -1.19 5.59 7.73
CA THR A 59 -1.87 5.39 6.45
C THR A 59 -0.87 4.93 5.38
N PRO A 60 -1.31 4.26 4.29
CA PRO A 60 -0.41 3.83 3.22
C PRO A 60 0.45 4.95 2.64
N SER A 61 -0.11 6.15 2.48
CA SER A 61 0.60 7.32 1.97
C SER A 61 1.68 7.83 2.93
N VAL A 62 1.42 7.83 4.24
CA VAL A 62 2.41 8.22 5.26
C VAL A 62 3.50 7.15 5.39
N ALA A 63 3.16 5.87 5.36
CA ALA A 63 4.11 4.76 5.39
C ALA A 63 5.13 4.83 4.23
N GLN A 64 4.70 5.35 3.07
CA GLN A 64 5.58 5.56 1.91
C GLN A 64 6.38 6.85 1.99
N SER A 65 5.87 7.90 2.66
CA SER A 65 6.54 9.19 2.80
C SER A 65 7.48 9.17 3.99
N MET A 66 8.76 8.83 3.81
CA MET A 66 9.79 8.81 4.86
C MET A 66 10.10 10.20 5.45
N ASN A 67 9.35 11.25 5.13
CA ASN A 67 9.53 12.59 5.66
C ASN A 67 8.86 12.74 7.03
N THR A 68 9.54 12.28 8.05
CA THR A 68 9.19 12.30 9.46
C THR A 68 9.25 13.68 10.13
N SER A 69 9.03 14.76 9.40
CA SER A 69 9.08 16.11 9.97
C SER A 69 7.78 16.57 10.62
N ARG A 70 6.70 15.80 10.53
CA ARG A 70 5.48 16.04 11.29
C ARG A 70 5.35 14.97 12.38
N VAL A 71 5.41 15.39 13.61
CA VAL A 71 4.93 14.61 14.76
C VAL A 71 3.40 14.69 14.69
N GLU A 72 2.79 13.93 13.77
CA GLU A 72 1.37 13.64 13.87
C GLU A 72 1.17 12.75 15.08
N GLU A 73 0.07 12.94 15.77
CA GLU A 73 -0.31 12.14 16.94
C GLU A 73 -0.15 10.65 16.61
N ILE A 74 0.75 9.99 17.35
CA ILE A 74 1.08 8.58 17.09
C ILE A 74 -0.14 7.75 17.42
N GLN A 75 -0.87 7.31 16.41
CA GLN A 75 -1.97 6.37 16.59
C GLN A 75 -1.41 4.95 16.71
N LEU A 76 -1.88 4.21 17.70
CA LEU A 76 -1.50 2.82 17.90
C LEU A 76 -2.50 1.90 17.22
N CYS A 77 -2.00 0.88 16.52
CA CYS A 77 -2.81 -0.20 15.96
C CYS A 77 -2.75 -1.43 16.87
N TYR A 78 -3.90 -2.03 17.10
CA TYR A 78 -4.06 -3.27 17.86
C TYR A 78 -4.71 -4.37 17.00
N GLY A 79 -4.56 -4.27 15.69
CA GLY A 79 -5.12 -5.24 14.76
C GLY A 79 -4.64 -6.65 15.06
N ARG A 80 -5.50 -7.65 14.84
CA ARG A 80 -5.21 -9.08 15.01
C ARG A 80 -4.82 -9.69 13.68
N THR A 81 -3.96 -10.71 13.74
CA THR A 81 -3.47 -11.43 12.56
C THR A 81 -4.54 -12.33 11.95
N PRO A 82 -4.37 -12.82 10.70
CA PRO A 82 -5.22 -13.85 10.13
C PRO A 82 -5.35 -15.10 11.00
N GLU A 83 -4.27 -15.49 11.70
CA GLU A 83 -4.22 -16.64 12.59
C GLU A 83 -5.20 -16.50 13.76
N TYR A 84 -5.28 -15.30 14.34
CA TYR A 84 -6.25 -15.01 15.40
C TYR A 84 -7.68 -15.14 14.91
N TRP A 85 -8.02 -14.56 13.75
CA TRP A 85 -9.39 -14.53 13.26
C TRP A 85 -9.90 -15.86 12.74
N LYS A 86 -9.02 -16.77 12.29
CA LYS A 86 -9.41 -18.11 11.87
C LYS A 86 -9.56 -19.11 13.03
N ASP A 87 -9.09 -18.77 14.23
CA ASP A 87 -9.20 -19.64 15.40
C ASP A 87 -10.67 -19.72 15.86
N PRO A 88 -11.24 -20.94 15.98
CA PRO A 88 -12.60 -21.13 16.48
C PRO A 88 -12.90 -20.47 17.83
N ALA A 89 -11.89 -20.29 18.68
CA ALA A 89 -12.01 -19.62 19.98
C ALA A 89 -12.34 -18.13 19.86
N HIS A 90 -12.21 -17.55 18.67
CA HIS A 90 -12.43 -16.11 18.44
C HIS A 90 -13.59 -15.81 17.48
N PHE A 91 -14.40 -16.80 17.07
CA PHE A 91 -15.50 -16.54 16.16
C PHE A 91 -16.60 -15.65 16.75
N ASP A 92 -16.77 -15.68 18.07
CA ASP A 92 -17.65 -14.78 18.81
C ASP A 92 -17.16 -13.32 18.87
N LYS A 93 -15.88 -13.09 18.54
CA LYS A 93 -15.25 -11.77 18.50
C LYS A 93 -15.35 -11.08 17.14
N TRP A 94 -15.89 -11.79 16.13
CA TRP A 94 -16.05 -11.16 14.82
C TRP A 94 -16.99 -9.97 14.91
N PRO A 95 -16.57 -8.78 14.46
CA PRO A 95 -17.41 -7.59 14.56
C PRO A 95 -18.59 -7.66 13.60
N HIS A 96 -19.77 -7.24 14.06
CA HIS A 96 -20.93 -7.09 13.18
C HIS A 96 -20.61 -6.12 12.03
N PRO A 97 -21.02 -6.39 10.76
CA PRO A 97 -21.97 -7.44 10.33
C PRO A 97 -21.32 -8.74 9.85
N PHE A 98 -20.08 -9.05 10.24
CA PHE A 98 -19.34 -10.20 9.74
C PHE A 98 -19.55 -11.43 10.64
N TYR A 99 -19.74 -12.59 10.00
CA TYR A 99 -19.97 -13.87 10.67
C TYR A 99 -19.03 -14.94 10.13
N ALA A 100 -18.29 -15.61 11.02
CA ALA A 100 -17.34 -16.66 10.66
C ALA A 100 -18.06 -17.90 10.11
N LYS A 101 -19.21 -18.25 10.69
CA LYS A 101 -20.02 -19.41 10.33
C LYS A 101 -21.49 -19.04 10.20
N SER A 102 -22.22 -19.86 9.47
CA SER A 102 -23.68 -19.77 9.44
C SER A 102 -24.25 -20.23 10.76
N ASP A 103 -25.26 -19.52 11.25
CA ASP A 103 -26.02 -19.89 12.43
C ASP A 103 -27.52 -19.88 12.09
N ALA A 104 -28.11 -21.09 12.01
CA ALA A 104 -29.50 -21.25 11.69
C ALA A 104 -30.44 -20.75 12.82
N GLY A 105 -29.95 -20.72 14.08
CA GLY A 105 -30.72 -20.27 15.23
C GLY A 105 -31.02 -18.75 15.17
N ILE A 106 -30.15 -17.96 14.60
CA ILE A 106 -30.32 -16.51 14.41
C ILE A 106 -30.48 -16.11 12.93
N GLY A 107 -30.55 -17.11 12.02
CA GLY A 107 -30.83 -16.88 10.60
C GLY A 107 -29.73 -16.16 9.85
N VAL A 108 -28.46 -16.23 10.29
CA VAL A 108 -27.33 -15.61 9.61
C VAL A 108 -26.54 -16.62 8.80
N ALA A 109 -26.02 -16.16 7.66
CA ALA A 109 -25.08 -16.93 6.84
C ALA A 109 -23.65 -16.48 7.12
N ALA A 110 -22.67 -17.40 6.94
CA ALA A 110 -21.26 -17.05 6.95
C ALA A 110 -20.97 -15.98 5.89
N THR A 111 -20.20 -14.96 6.26
CA THR A 111 -19.92 -13.85 5.36
C THR A 111 -19.01 -14.31 4.22
N GLN A 112 -19.48 -14.12 2.99
CA GLN A 112 -18.70 -14.38 1.79
C GLN A 112 -17.69 -13.28 1.51
N PHE A 113 -16.53 -13.65 0.96
CA PHE A 113 -15.44 -12.73 0.66
C PHE A 113 -15.87 -11.58 -0.26
N HIS A 114 -16.66 -11.88 -1.32
CA HIS A 114 -17.16 -10.84 -2.20
C HIS A 114 -18.34 -10.06 -1.65
N ALA A 115 -19.08 -10.57 -0.69
CA ALA A 115 -20.17 -9.85 -0.07
C ALA A 115 -19.72 -8.66 0.77
N MET A 116 -18.43 -8.64 1.18
CA MET A 116 -17.87 -7.44 1.83
C MET A 116 -17.46 -6.33 0.85
N GLY A 117 -17.55 -6.53 -0.46
CA GLY A 117 -17.13 -5.55 -1.49
C GLY A 117 -15.78 -5.84 -2.14
N CYS A 118 -15.21 -7.02 -1.90
CA CYS A 118 -14.01 -7.48 -2.61
C CYS A 118 -14.36 -7.96 -4.01
N SER A 119 -13.98 -7.22 -5.04
CA SER A 119 -14.17 -7.58 -6.45
C SER A 119 -12.95 -8.29 -7.02
N GLY A 120 -13.18 -9.15 -8.00
CA GLY A 120 -12.12 -9.90 -8.68
C GLY A 120 -11.42 -10.94 -7.81
N GLY A 121 -10.36 -11.53 -8.36
CA GLY A 121 -9.58 -12.54 -7.66
C GLY A 121 -10.13 -13.96 -7.77
N GLN A 122 -9.42 -14.89 -7.11
CA GLN A 122 -9.61 -16.34 -7.29
C GLN A 122 -10.60 -17.00 -6.32
N PHE A 123 -11.21 -16.22 -5.41
CA PHE A 123 -11.92 -16.83 -4.27
C PHE A 123 -13.37 -17.23 -4.55
N GLY A 124 -13.95 -16.83 -5.68
CA GLY A 124 -15.32 -17.22 -6.05
C GLY A 124 -16.31 -16.97 -4.91
N ASN A 125 -17.06 -17.99 -4.52
CA ASN A 125 -18.03 -17.94 -3.42
C ASN A 125 -17.44 -18.31 -2.05
N ALA A 126 -16.13 -18.28 -1.88
CA ALA A 126 -15.49 -18.60 -0.62
C ALA A 126 -15.95 -17.64 0.50
N THR A 127 -16.12 -18.17 1.70
CA THR A 127 -16.37 -17.36 2.88
C THR A 127 -15.09 -16.68 3.34
N MET A 128 -15.21 -15.59 4.10
CA MET A 128 -14.05 -14.93 4.73
C MET A 128 -13.20 -15.92 5.53
N LEU A 129 -13.84 -16.85 6.26
CA LEU A 129 -13.13 -17.87 7.02
C LEU A 129 -12.30 -18.78 6.12
N GLN A 130 -12.86 -19.27 5.01
CA GLN A 130 -12.13 -20.10 4.04
C GLN A 130 -10.94 -19.34 3.43
N VAL A 131 -11.09 -18.04 3.17
CA VAL A 131 -9.97 -17.21 2.68
C VAL A 131 -8.89 -17.06 3.75
N LEU A 132 -9.25 -16.84 5.01
CA LEU A 132 -8.30 -16.78 6.14
C LEU A 132 -7.53 -18.11 6.28
N GLU A 133 -8.23 -19.25 6.20
CA GLU A 133 -7.62 -20.58 6.31
C GLU A 133 -6.66 -20.90 5.16
N SER A 134 -7.06 -20.56 3.92
CA SER A 134 -6.26 -20.87 2.73
C SER A 134 -5.04 -19.98 2.57
N GLY A 135 -5.10 -18.74 3.05
CA GLY A 135 -4.11 -17.70 2.72
C GLY A 135 -3.05 -17.46 3.77
N SER A 136 -3.26 -17.84 5.03
CA SER A 136 -2.35 -17.47 6.12
C SER A 136 -0.92 -18.01 5.93
N ASN A 137 -0.78 -19.20 5.35
CA ASN A 137 0.49 -19.87 5.09
C ASN A 137 0.87 -19.94 3.60
N SER A 138 0.09 -19.30 2.74
CA SER A 138 0.29 -19.28 1.29
C SER A 138 1.01 -17.99 0.87
N GLY A 139 1.45 -17.93 -0.39
CA GLY A 139 1.98 -16.71 -1.00
C GLY A 139 0.99 -16.06 -1.97
N GLY A 140 1.38 -14.95 -2.53
CA GLY A 140 0.66 -14.28 -3.62
C GLY A 140 -0.74 -13.78 -3.23
N GLN A 141 -1.71 -13.99 -4.12
CA GLN A 141 -3.06 -13.46 -3.96
C GLN A 141 -3.83 -14.10 -2.79
N ALA A 142 -3.56 -15.39 -2.49
CA ALA A 142 -4.18 -16.07 -1.35
C ALA A 142 -3.76 -15.43 -0.02
N GLN A 143 -2.47 -15.12 0.13
CA GLN A 143 -1.97 -14.41 1.30
C GLN A 143 -2.56 -13.01 1.41
N LEU A 144 -2.59 -12.26 0.30
CA LEU A 144 -3.19 -10.93 0.28
C LEU A 144 -4.66 -10.98 0.74
N GLY A 145 -5.45 -11.94 0.23
CA GLY A 145 -6.85 -12.13 0.63
C GLY A 145 -7.01 -12.37 2.13
N ALA A 146 -6.18 -13.24 2.72
CA ALA A 146 -6.24 -13.52 4.15
C ALA A 146 -5.91 -12.28 5.01
N TYR A 147 -4.88 -11.50 4.63
CA TYR A 147 -4.53 -10.27 5.33
C TYR A 147 -5.57 -9.18 5.14
N VAL A 148 -6.22 -9.11 3.98
CA VAL A 148 -7.36 -8.20 3.73
C VAL A 148 -8.56 -8.59 4.60
N CYS A 149 -8.93 -9.87 4.69
CA CYS A 149 -9.99 -10.32 5.61
C CYS A 149 -9.69 -9.90 7.05
N ALA A 150 -8.48 -10.16 7.54
CA ALA A 150 -8.09 -9.78 8.89
C ALA A 150 -8.14 -8.25 9.08
N ALA A 151 -7.67 -7.48 8.09
CA ALA A 151 -7.71 -6.03 8.13
C ALA A 151 -9.13 -5.46 8.14
N VAL A 152 -10.06 -6.06 7.37
CA VAL A 152 -11.49 -5.69 7.40
C VAL A 152 -12.08 -5.92 8.78
N LEU A 153 -11.81 -7.08 9.41
CA LEU A 153 -12.29 -7.39 10.75
C LEU A 153 -11.70 -6.44 11.80
N ASN A 154 -10.40 -6.13 11.69
CA ASN A 154 -9.74 -5.16 12.55
C ASN A 154 -10.31 -3.74 12.41
N ALA A 155 -10.54 -3.29 11.18
CA ALA A 155 -11.13 -1.98 10.90
C ALA A 155 -12.56 -1.88 11.42
N ALA A 156 -13.39 -2.89 11.16
CA ALA A 156 -14.76 -2.94 11.67
C ALA A 156 -14.83 -3.03 13.20
N GLY A 157 -13.84 -3.67 13.83
CA GLY A 157 -13.69 -3.71 15.28
C GLY A 157 -13.04 -2.46 15.89
N GLY A 158 -12.69 -1.45 15.08
CA GLY A 158 -12.04 -0.21 15.56
C GLY A 158 -10.59 -0.38 16.05
N MET A 159 -9.94 -1.50 15.69
CA MET A 159 -8.57 -1.81 16.14
C MET A 159 -7.49 -1.10 15.33
N THR A 160 -7.85 -0.56 14.17
CA THR A 160 -6.94 0.11 13.23
C THR A 160 -7.50 1.48 12.83
N PRO A 161 -7.32 2.52 13.66
CA PRO A 161 -7.99 3.82 13.47
C PRO A 161 -7.61 4.54 12.17
N VAL A 162 -6.45 4.20 11.58
CA VAL A 162 -5.98 4.79 10.31
C VAL A 162 -6.44 4.03 9.07
N LEU A 163 -7.09 2.88 9.23
CA LEU A 163 -7.60 2.02 8.17
C LEU A 163 -9.07 1.71 8.43
N ASP A 164 -9.96 2.35 7.71
CA ASP A 164 -11.36 1.98 7.67
C ASP A 164 -11.64 0.83 6.67
N VAL A 165 -12.80 0.23 6.75
CA VAL A 165 -13.20 -0.88 5.86
C VAL A 165 -13.11 -0.48 4.39
N PRO A 166 -13.63 0.68 3.93
CA PRO A 166 -13.49 1.11 2.54
C PRO A 166 -12.04 1.21 2.06
N ALA A 167 -11.12 1.73 2.89
CA ALA A 167 -9.70 1.81 2.53
C ALA A 167 -9.08 0.42 2.35
N VAL A 168 -9.40 -0.54 3.24
CA VAL A 168 -8.92 -1.93 3.11
C VAL A 168 -9.47 -2.59 1.85
N LEU A 169 -10.74 -2.40 1.54
CA LEU A 169 -11.34 -2.93 0.30
C LEU A 169 -10.70 -2.35 -0.95
N ASN A 170 -10.33 -1.07 -0.91
CA ASN A 170 -9.60 -0.44 -2.03
C ASN A 170 -8.22 -1.07 -2.26
N LEU A 171 -7.47 -1.38 -1.18
CA LEU A 171 -6.20 -2.12 -1.30
C LEU A 171 -6.37 -3.43 -2.08
N TRP A 172 -7.40 -4.22 -1.76
CA TRP A 172 -7.71 -5.46 -2.47
C TRP A 172 -8.10 -5.21 -3.91
N ASN A 173 -9.10 -4.34 -4.13
CA ASN A 173 -9.70 -4.12 -5.44
C ASN A 173 -8.70 -3.58 -6.46
N GLU A 174 -7.81 -2.67 -6.06
CA GLU A 174 -6.75 -2.18 -6.94
C GLU A 174 -5.73 -3.29 -7.25
N CYS A 175 -5.25 -4.01 -6.23
CA CYS A 175 -4.32 -5.12 -6.45
C CYS A 175 -4.92 -6.23 -7.33
N SER A 176 -6.20 -6.55 -7.14
CA SER A 176 -6.88 -7.61 -7.90
C SER A 176 -7.15 -7.20 -9.35
N ASN A 177 -7.53 -5.93 -9.59
CA ASN A 177 -7.92 -5.45 -10.91
C ASN A 177 -6.74 -4.94 -11.75
N ARG A 178 -5.74 -4.32 -11.10
CA ARG A 178 -4.60 -3.66 -11.77
C ARG A 178 -3.27 -4.39 -11.55
N GLY A 179 -3.22 -5.36 -10.62
CA GLY A 179 -1.98 -6.02 -10.20
C GLY A 179 -1.14 -5.20 -9.20
N TYR A 180 -1.55 -3.99 -8.84
CA TYR A 180 -0.86 -3.12 -7.89
C TYR A 180 -1.85 -2.16 -7.20
N TYR A 181 -1.46 -1.67 -6.02
CA TYR A 181 -2.11 -0.58 -5.29
C TYR A 181 -1.29 0.71 -5.43
N GLU A 182 -1.92 1.84 -5.68
CA GLU A 182 -1.24 3.14 -5.75
C GLU A 182 -1.28 3.84 -4.38
N ALA A 183 -0.23 3.66 -3.58
CA ALA A 183 -0.15 4.18 -2.22
C ALA A 183 -0.09 5.72 -2.16
N THR A 184 0.62 6.33 -3.11
CA THR A 184 0.63 7.77 -3.38
C THR A 184 0.83 7.97 -4.88
N ALA A 185 0.66 9.21 -5.38
CA ALA A 185 0.84 9.51 -6.78
C ALA A 185 2.19 8.99 -7.32
N GLY A 186 2.13 8.04 -8.25
CA GLY A 186 3.29 7.43 -8.90
C GLY A 186 4.00 6.33 -8.10
N VAL A 187 3.56 6.02 -6.89
CA VAL A 187 4.14 4.94 -6.07
C VAL A 187 3.22 3.73 -6.03
N ARG A 188 3.64 2.66 -6.68
CA ARG A 188 2.87 1.42 -6.83
C ARG A 188 3.40 0.32 -5.91
N TRP A 189 2.51 -0.27 -5.14
CA TRP A 189 2.79 -1.42 -4.30
C TRP A 189 2.25 -2.70 -4.94
N THR A 190 3.08 -3.72 -4.98
CA THR A 190 2.64 -5.08 -5.31
C THR A 190 1.78 -5.65 -4.18
N GLY A 191 1.00 -6.70 -4.44
CA GLY A 191 0.23 -7.39 -3.39
C GLY A 191 1.09 -7.83 -2.20
N GLY A 192 2.35 -8.25 -2.44
CA GLY A 192 3.30 -8.59 -1.38
C GLY A 192 3.68 -7.40 -0.50
N GLN A 193 3.85 -6.21 -1.08
CA GLN A 193 4.12 -4.98 -0.32
C GLN A 193 2.90 -4.53 0.48
N VAL A 194 1.69 -4.69 -0.07
CA VAL A 194 0.44 -4.46 0.68
C VAL A 194 0.34 -5.40 1.88
N VAL A 195 0.67 -6.70 1.71
CA VAL A 195 0.74 -7.65 2.84
C VAL A 195 1.73 -7.21 3.90
N GLN A 196 2.94 -6.77 3.51
CA GLN A 196 3.91 -6.26 4.49
C GLN A 196 3.39 -5.03 5.23
N TYR A 197 2.75 -4.11 4.53
CA TYR A 197 2.11 -2.96 5.15
C TYR A 197 1.01 -3.39 6.16
N LEU A 198 0.09 -4.28 5.76
CA LEU A 198 -0.98 -4.75 6.64
C LEU A 198 -0.43 -5.45 7.89
N LYS A 199 0.69 -6.19 7.77
CA LYS A 199 1.39 -6.78 8.93
C LYS A 199 1.83 -5.73 9.96
N THR A 200 2.20 -4.52 9.54
CA THR A 200 2.59 -3.45 10.47
C THR A 200 1.41 -2.91 11.30
N THR A 201 0.17 -3.15 10.87
CA THR A 201 -1.04 -2.73 11.57
C THR A 201 -1.57 -3.80 12.52
N MET A 202 -0.93 -4.98 12.57
CA MET A 202 -1.38 -6.16 13.33
C MET A 202 -0.34 -6.55 14.38
N SER A 203 -0.81 -6.91 15.56
CA SER A 203 -0.02 -7.52 16.62
C SER A 203 -0.30 -9.02 16.69
N ALA A 204 0.73 -9.81 17.03
CA ALA A 204 0.58 -11.25 17.25
C ALA A 204 -0.27 -11.55 18.49
#